data_635543e2c348fea07bf7c6aa1e0477e1
#
_entry.id   635543e2c348fea07bf7c6aa1e0477e1
#
_cell.length_a   1.000
_cell.length_b   1.000
_cell.length_c   1.000
_cell.angle_alpha   90.00
_cell.angle_beta   90.00
_cell.angle_gamma   90.00
#
_symmetry.space_group_name_H-M   'P 1'
#
loop_
_entity.id
_entity.type
_entity.pdbx_description
1 polymer ?
#
loop_
_entity_poly.entity_id
_entity_poly.type
_entity_poly.pdbx_seq_one_letter_code
_entity_poly.pdbx_strand_id
1 'polypeptide(L)'
;QLTAIKAIYDAPIINGRRIFAGFPYGGEHSPNGWERSMVGPDGLSPSSKFAIDFYQNFVFSDPHWDYRDYDFANWKQDIAKVSAMLDATSTDLSGFKKREGKIIFWTGWSDHLITALGTVDYYDKLTSVDTEVNQYSRLYMLPGMFHCGGGPAPDRADWLEAIRAWVEDGKAPERLVSQQLDQNGRIIRTRPICPYPQTASYKGAGDPNDESSFICK
;
A
#
# COMPACT_ATOMS: atom_id res chain seq x y z
N GLN A 1 -4.30 -19.17 18.63
CA GLN A 1 -3.25 -18.62 17.73
C GLN A 1 -3.74 -18.52 16.27
N LEU A 2 -4.18 -19.63 15.64
CA LEU A 2 -4.65 -19.59 14.25
C LEU A 2 -5.81 -18.60 14.03
N THR A 3 -6.77 -18.53 14.96
CA THR A 3 -7.89 -17.59 14.91
C THR A 3 -7.41 -16.13 14.94
N ALA A 4 -6.44 -15.81 15.80
CA ALA A 4 -5.88 -14.47 15.90
C ALA A 4 -5.14 -14.07 14.61
N ILE A 5 -4.34 -14.99 14.05
CA ILE A 5 -3.63 -14.75 12.79
C ILE A 5 -4.61 -14.52 11.64
N LYS A 6 -5.65 -15.34 11.53
CA LYS A 6 -6.70 -15.13 10.52
C LYS A 6 -7.37 -13.77 10.67
N ALA A 7 -7.70 -13.35 11.91
CA ALA A 7 -8.31 -12.06 12.15
C ALA A 7 -7.44 -10.86 11.74
N ILE A 8 -6.12 -11.01 11.74
CA ILE A 8 -5.20 -9.97 11.26
C ILE A 8 -5.22 -9.89 9.73
N TYR A 9 -5.22 -11.03 9.04
CA TYR A 9 -5.23 -11.05 7.57
C TYR A 9 -6.61 -10.77 6.99
N ASP A 10 -7.66 -11.24 7.67
CA ASP A 10 -9.01 -11.09 7.18
C ASP A 10 -9.46 -9.62 7.20
N ALA A 11 -10.27 -9.26 6.22
CA ALA A 11 -10.91 -7.95 6.21
C ALA A 11 -11.84 -7.81 7.42
N PRO A 12 -11.81 -6.68 8.14
CA PRO A 12 -12.75 -6.45 9.24
C PRO A 12 -14.18 -6.37 8.72
N ILE A 13 -15.07 -7.13 9.37
CA ILE A 13 -16.48 -7.24 9.00
C ILE A 13 -17.34 -6.77 10.18
N ILE A 14 -18.24 -5.82 9.92
CA ILE A 14 -19.23 -5.35 10.87
C ILE A 14 -20.62 -5.54 10.28
N ASN A 15 -21.52 -6.18 11.02
CA ASN A 15 -22.88 -6.48 10.56
C ASN A 15 -22.93 -7.18 9.19
N GLY A 16 -22.01 -8.15 8.95
CA GLY A 16 -21.92 -8.90 7.69
C GLY A 16 -21.34 -8.11 6.51
N ARG A 17 -20.89 -6.88 6.73
CA ARG A 17 -20.32 -6.01 5.68
C ARG A 17 -18.82 -5.78 5.92
N ARG A 18 -18.02 -5.99 4.87
CA ARG A 18 -16.60 -5.61 4.87
C ARG A 18 -16.49 -4.08 4.97
N ILE A 19 -15.73 -3.58 5.93
CA ILE A 19 -15.55 -2.15 6.17
C ILE A 19 -14.21 -1.63 5.67
N PHE A 20 -13.21 -2.51 5.57
CA PHE A 20 -11.90 -2.17 5.03
C PHE A 20 -11.26 -3.41 4.38
N ALA A 21 -10.11 -3.24 3.73
CA ALA A 21 -9.32 -4.34 3.21
C ALA A 21 -8.60 -5.10 4.34
N GLY A 22 -8.37 -6.39 4.15
CA GLY A 22 -7.44 -7.18 4.99
C GLY A 22 -5.99 -6.93 4.59
N PHE A 23 -5.07 -7.73 5.13
CA PHE A 23 -3.65 -7.65 4.78
C PHE A 23 -3.25 -8.78 3.82
N PRO A 24 -2.40 -8.52 2.82
CA PRO A 24 -1.79 -9.58 2.03
C PRO A 24 -0.76 -10.35 2.85
N TYR A 25 -0.50 -11.61 2.46
CA TYR A 25 0.54 -12.45 3.06
C TYR A 25 1.93 -12.01 2.60
N GLY A 26 2.93 -12.12 3.48
CA GLY A 26 4.35 -11.97 3.15
C GLY A 26 5.08 -10.95 4.01
N GLY A 27 6.36 -11.25 4.26
CA GLY A 27 7.25 -10.36 5.01
C GLY A 27 7.16 -10.46 6.53
N GLU A 28 6.30 -11.30 7.10
CA GLU A 28 6.01 -11.41 8.54
C GLU A 28 7.26 -11.67 9.36
N HIS A 29 8.08 -12.61 8.90
CA HIS A 29 9.29 -13.07 9.60
C HIS A 29 10.56 -12.29 9.20
N SER A 30 10.46 -11.36 8.28
CA SER A 30 11.60 -10.54 7.87
C SER A 30 11.95 -9.52 8.95
N PRO A 31 13.22 -9.13 9.09
CA PRO A 31 13.62 -8.06 10.00
C PRO A 31 12.77 -6.80 9.77
N ASN A 32 12.25 -6.21 10.83
CA ASN A 32 11.32 -5.09 10.80
C ASN A 32 9.95 -5.37 10.11
N GLY A 33 9.57 -6.65 9.94
CA GLY A 33 8.24 -7.05 9.52
C GLY A 33 7.18 -6.82 10.60
N TRP A 34 6.38 -7.83 10.90
CA TRP A 34 5.31 -7.75 11.92
C TRP A 34 5.80 -7.30 13.30
N GLU A 35 7.03 -7.64 13.66
CA GLU A 35 7.66 -7.22 14.91
C GLU A 35 7.61 -5.71 15.12
N ARG A 36 7.70 -4.94 14.04
CA ARG A 36 7.73 -3.48 14.12
C ARG A 36 6.36 -2.83 14.31
N SER A 37 5.28 -3.48 13.86
CA SER A 37 3.96 -2.83 13.79
C SER A 37 2.83 -3.66 14.38
N MET A 38 2.84 -4.98 14.16
CA MET A 38 1.72 -5.86 14.48
C MET A 38 1.89 -6.54 15.85
N VAL A 39 3.13 -6.69 16.31
CA VAL A 39 3.46 -7.33 17.60
C VAL A 39 4.08 -6.29 18.51
N GLY A 40 3.62 -6.22 19.75
CA GLY A 40 4.18 -5.31 20.73
C GLY A 40 4.35 -6.00 22.09
N PRO A 41 5.30 -5.53 22.93
CA PRO A 41 5.31 -5.89 24.33
C PRO A 41 3.97 -5.46 24.95
N ASP A 42 3.55 -6.06 26.00
CA ASP A 42 2.34 -5.67 26.75
C ASP A 42 1.01 -5.83 26.00
N GLY A 43 0.99 -6.56 24.87
CA GLY A 43 -0.23 -6.86 24.11
C GLY A 43 -0.77 -5.71 23.26
N LEU A 44 -0.08 -4.56 23.22
CA LEU A 44 -0.43 -3.46 22.32
C LEU A 44 0.67 -3.25 21.28
N SER A 45 0.33 -3.47 20.02
CA SER A 45 1.23 -3.17 18.91
C SER A 45 1.39 -1.66 18.71
N PRO A 46 2.47 -1.20 18.05
CA PRO A 46 2.61 0.20 17.66
C PRO A 46 1.44 0.72 16.83
N SER A 47 0.89 -0.10 15.93
CA SER A 47 -0.31 0.25 15.14
C SER A 47 -1.54 0.43 16.03
N SER A 48 -1.72 -0.41 17.06
CA SER A 48 -2.83 -0.25 18.02
C SER A 48 -2.70 1.04 18.81
N LYS A 49 -1.49 1.37 19.28
CA LYS A 49 -1.23 2.64 20.00
C LYS A 49 -1.56 3.85 19.11
N PHE A 50 -1.10 3.83 17.87
CA PHE A 50 -1.42 4.89 16.90
C PHE A 50 -2.94 5.04 16.70
N ALA A 51 -3.67 3.94 16.56
CA ALA A 51 -5.12 3.96 16.43
C ALA A 51 -5.82 4.52 17.67
N ILE A 52 -5.37 4.12 18.87
CA ILE A 52 -5.93 4.63 20.14
C ILE A 52 -5.72 6.15 20.23
N ASP A 53 -4.50 6.63 19.97
CA ASP A 53 -4.19 8.06 20.02
C ASP A 53 -5.02 8.85 18.98
N PHE A 54 -5.25 8.27 17.79
CA PHE A 54 -6.09 8.89 16.78
C PHE A 54 -7.54 9.03 17.24
N TYR A 55 -8.12 7.97 17.81
CA TYR A 55 -9.50 8.02 18.31
C TYR A 55 -9.64 8.97 19.50
N GLN A 56 -8.71 8.92 20.45
CA GLN A 56 -8.72 9.81 21.60
C GLN A 56 -8.66 11.29 21.21
N ASN A 57 -7.77 11.65 20.29
CA ASN A 57 -7.47 13.05 20.00
C ASN A 57 -8.31 13.63 18.85
N PHE A 58 -8.56 12.85 17.80
CA PHE A 58 -9.23 13.37 16.60
C PHE A 58 -10.70 12.99 16.50
N VAL A 59 -11.09 11.80 16.96
CA VAL A 59 -12.47 11.35 16.84
C VAL A 59 -13.31 11.84 18.01
N PHE A 60 -12.89 11.53 19.24
CA PHE A 60 -13.69 11.80 20.44
C PHE A 60 -13.25 13.03 21.22
N SER A 61 -12.01 13.51 21.04
CA SER A 61 -11.39 14.57 21.86
C SER A 61 -11.47 14.24 23.36
N ASP A 62 -11.29 12.98 23.70
CA ASP A 62 -11.33 12.42 25.06
C ASP A 62 -10.06 11.58 25.31
N PRO A 63 -9.11 12.07 26.13
CA PRO A 63 -7.88 11.34 26.45
C PRO A 63 -8.12 10.08 27.30
N HIS A 64 -9.32 9.90 27.84
CA HIS A 64 -9.69 8.73 28.64
C HIS A 64 -10.48 7.69 27.84
N TRP A 65 -10.76 7.95 26.55
CA TRP A 65 -11.42 6.97 25.69
C TRP A 65 -10.66 5.64 25.65
N ASP A 66 -11.41 4.54 25.85
CA ASP A 66 -10.85 3.18 25.88
C ASP A 66 -11.42 2.33 24.75
N TYR A 67 -10.55 1.82 23.89
CA TYR A 67 -10.93 0.98 22.75
C TYR A 67 -11.63 -0.33 23.18
N ARG A 68 -11.42 -0.79 24.42
CA ARG A 68 -12.02 -2.02 24.97
C ARG A 68 -13.52 -1.91 25.15
N ASP A 69 -13.98 -0.70 25.39
CA ASP A 69 -15.41 -0.37 25.59
C ASP A 69 -16.08 0.13 24.29
N TYR A 70 -15.31 0.20 23.19
CA TYR A 70 -15.79 0.79 21.94
C TYR A 70 -16.67 -0.19 21.15
N ASP A 71 -17.90 0.22 20.82
CA ASP A 71 -18.77 -0.49 19.88
C ASP A 71 -18.45 -0.14 18.43
N PHE A 72 -17.73 -1.02 17.76
CA PHE A 72 -17.37 -0.87 16.36
C PHE A 72 -18.57 -0.79 15.40
N ALA A 73 -19.79 -1.11 15.83
CA ALA A 73 -20.97 -0.92 15.00
C ALA A 73 -21.22 0.56 14.66
N ASN A 74 -20.75 1.47 15.52
CA ASN A 74 -20.92 2.93 15.39
C ASN A 74 -19.79 3.60 14.58
N TRP A 75 -18.75 2.86 14.19
CA TRP A 75 -17.51 3.41 13.61
C TRP A 75 -17.75 4.46 12.52
N LYS A 76 -18.69 4.20 11.62
CA LYS A 76 -18.97 5.08 10.47
C LYS A 76 -19.53 6.44 10.89
N GLN A 77 -20.37 6.45 11.91
CA GLN A 77 -20.93 7.68 12.46
C GLN A 77 -19.86 8.45 13.24
N ASP A 78 -19.08 7.75 14.05
CA ASP A 78 -18.10 8.37 14.94
C ASP A 78 -16.95 9.02 14.17
N ILE A 79 -16.43 8.36 13.12
CA ILE A 79 -15.35 8.95 12.30
C ILE A 79 -15.83 9.91 11.22
N ALA A 80 -17.14 10.08 11.00
CA ALA A 80 -17.70 10.81 9.84
C ALA A 80 -17.12 12.20 9.67
N LYS A 81 -16.95 12.96 10.77
CA LYS A 81 -16.38 14.31 10.74
C LYS A 81 -14.91 14.31 10.35
N VAL A 82 -14.14 13.40 10.91
CA VAL A 82 -12.69 13.28 10.64
C VAL A 82 -12.46 12.74 9.23
N SER A 83 -13.21 11.72 8.83
CA SER A 83 -13.22 11.15 7.49
C SER A 83 -13.51 12.22 6.42
N ALA A 84 -14.51 13.05 6.61
CA ALA A 84 -14.84 14.14 5.69
C ALA A 84 -13.69 15.17 5.51
N MET A 85 -12.77 15.25 6.45
CA MET A 85 -11.63 16.19 6.40
C MET A 85 -10.35 15.53 5.89
N LEU A 86 -10.13 14.26 6.19
CA LEU A 86 -8.85 13.58 5.97
C LEU A 86 -8.87 12.56 4.82
N ASP A 87 -10.03 11.96 4.50
CA ASP A 87 -10.08 10.89 3.51
C ASP A 87 -9.89 11.42 2.09
N ALA A 88 -8.81 10.98 1.44
CA ALA A 88 -8.52 11.25 0.04
C ALA A 88 -8.99 10.07 -0.85
N THR A 89 -10.27 9.70 -0.73
CA THR A 89 -10.85 8.50 -1.38
C THR A 89 -11.73 8.80 -2.59
N SER A 90 -11.82 10.06 -3.00
CA SER A 90 -12.56 10.43 -4.21
C SER A 90 -11.94 9.81 -5.45
N THR A 91 -12.77 9.18 -6.29
CA THR A 91 -12.39 8.70 -7.62
C THR A 91 -12.70 9.70 -8.71
N ASP A 92 -13.31 10.84 -8.38
CA ASP A 92 -13.46 11.94 -9.33
C ASP A 92 -12.14 12.72 -9.44
N LEU A 93 -11.33 12.31 -10.41
CA LEU A 93 -10.09 12.97 -10.79
C LEU A 93 -10.24 13.83 -12.06
N SER A 94 -11.46 14.15 -12.46
CA SER A 94 -11.75 14.92 -13.67
C SER A 94 -11.04 16.28 -13.73
N GLY A 95 -11.02 17.00 -12.61
CA GLY A 95 -10.31 18.26 -12.49
C GLY A 95 -8.78 18.13 -12.58
N PHE A 96 -8.22 17.01 -12.14
CA PHE A 96 -6.80 16.67 -12.28
C PHE A 96 -6.47 16.32 -13.74
N LYS A 97 -7.26 15.44 -14.35
CA LYS A 97 -7.17 15.02 -15.75
C LYS A 97 -7.26 16.21 -16.72
N LYS A 98 -8.20 17.15 -16.47
CA LYS A 98 -8.37 18.36 -17.29
C LYS A 98 -7.12 19.27 -17.29
N ARG A 99 -6.32 19.21 -16.24
CA ARG A 99 -5.04 19.94 -16.16
C ARG A 99 -3.87 19.12 -16.67
N GLU A 100 -4.13 18.02 -17.35
CA GLU A 100 -3.11 17.10 -17.90
C GLU A 100 -2.15 16.51 -16.85
N GLY A 101 -2.59 16.49 -15.58
CA GLY A 101 -1.80 15.98 -14.48
C GLY A 101 -1.45 14.49 -14.67
N LYS A 102 -0.31 14.08 -14.14
CA LYS A 102 0.12 12.67 -14.11
C LYS A 102 0.33 12.22 -12.68
N ILE A 103 -0.09 11.00 -12.37
CA ILE A 103 0.03 10.43 -11.03
C ILE A 103 0.56 9.00 -11.09
N ILE A 104 1.54 8.72 -10.24
CA ILE A 104 2.06 7.38 -10.00
C ILE A 104 1.72 7.00 -8.56
N PHE A 105 0.88 5.96 -8.41
CA PHE A 105 0.67 5.28 -7.14
C PHE A 105 1.66 4.13 -7.02
N TRP A 106 2.19 3.91 -5.83
CA TRP A 106 3.02 2.74 -5.55
C TRP A 106 2.90 2.32 -4.08
N THR A 107 2.97 1.02 -3.84
CA THR A 107 2.92 0.46 -2.48
C THR A 107 3.60 -0.91 -2.44
N GLY A 108 4.04 -1.31 -1.25
CA GLY A 108 4.60 -2.63 -1.00
C GLY A 108 3.53 -3.67 -0.71
N TRP A 109 3.60 -4.83 -1.36
CA TRP A 109 2.70 -5.94 -1.04
C TRP A 109 2.84 -6.45 0.40
N SER A 110 3.99 -6.23 1.03
CA SER A 110 4.26 -6.64 2.41
C SER A 110 4.15 -5.48 3.40
N ASP A 111 3.46 -4.40 3.03
CA ASP A 111 3.19 -3.29 3.94
C ASP A 111 2.25 -3.74 5.07
N HIS A 112 2.78 -3.76 6.28
CA HIS A 112 2.09 -4.18 7.50
C HIS A 112 1.57 -3.01 8.36
N LEU A 113 1.71 -1.78 7.85
CA LEU A 113 1.13 -0.57 8.45
C LEU A 113 -0.12 -0.14 7.69
N ILE A 114 0.03 0.07 6.38
CA ILE A 114 -1.06 0.48 5.48
C ILE A 114 -1.27 -0.63 4.46
N THR A 115 -2.38 -1.33 4.54
CA THR A 115 -2.61 -2.48 3.66
C THR A 115 -2.58 -2.12 2.18
N ALA A 116 -1.75 -2.83 1.43
CA ALA A 116 -1.66 -2.69 -0.02
C ALA A 116 -3.00 -2.93 -0.73
N LEU A 117 -3.86 -3.79 -0.17
CA LEU A 117 -5.19 -4.08 -0.72
C LEU A 117 -6.12 -2.85 -0.69
N GLY A 118 -5.91 -1.91 0.24
CA GLY A 118 -6.65 -0.64 0.25
C GLY A 118 -6.30 0.24 -0.96
N THR A 119 -5.02 0.26 -1.35
CA THR A 119 -4.58 0.97 -2.56
C THR A 119 -5.11 0.31 -3.83
N VAL A 120 -5.12 -1.02 -3.89
CA VAL A 120 -5.73 -1.78 -4.99
C VAL A 120 -7.22 -1.50 -5.08
N ASP A 121 -7.97 -1.60 -3.97
CA ASP A 121 -9.41 -1.29 -3.93
C ASP A 121 -9.73 0.13 -4.45
N TYR A 122 -8.88 1.11 -4.12
CA TYR A 122 -9.03 2.47 -4.62
C TYR A 122 -8.78 2.55 -6.14
N TYR A 123 -7.68 1.95 -6.61
CA TYR A 123 -7.32 1.99 -8.02
C TYR A 123 -8.31 1.23 -8.90
N ASP A 124 -8.82 0.09 -8.44
CA ASP A 124 -9.88 -0.67 -9.13
C ASP A 124 -11.18 0.13 -9.24
N LYS A 125 -11.55 0.88 -8.19
CA LYS A 125 -12.69 1.81 -8.26
C LYS A 125 -12.42 2.93 -9.26
N LEU A 126 -11.23 3.52 -9.25
CA LEU A 126 -10.85 4.57 -10.18
C LEU A 126 -10.95 4.07 -11.63
N THR A 127 -10.40 2.89 -11.93
CA THR A 127 -10.47 2.29 -13.28
C THR A 127 -11.89 1.91 -13.69
N SER A 128 -12.76 1.58 -12.73
CA SER A 128 -14.15 1.25 -13.01
C SER A 128 -15.02 2.46 -13.42
N VAL A 129 -14.63 3.67 -12.98
CA VAL A 129 -15.38 4.91 -13.27
C VAL A 129 -14.74 5.74 -14.39
N ASP A 130 -13.44 5.58 -14.65
CA ASP A 130 -12.73 6.26 -15.74
C ASP A 130 -11.96 5.25 -16.61
N THR A 131 -12.49 4.94 -17.78
CA THR A 131 -11.86 4.02 -18.74
C THR A 131 -10.56 4.55 -19.35
N GLU A 132 -10.29 5.84 -19.20
CA GLU A 132 -9.08 6.49 -19.71
C GLU A 132 -8.02 6.70 -18.61
N VAL A 133 -8.19 6.10 -17.45
CA VAL A 133 -7.27 6.26 -16.30
C VAL A 133 -5.80 6.04 -16.68
N ASN A 134 -5.52 5.13 -17.61
CA ASN A 134 -4.16 4.84 -18.08
C ASN A 134 -3.48 6.00 -18.86
N GLN A 135 -4.23 7.03 -19.26
CA GLN A 135 -3.64 8.20 -19.90
C GLN A 135 -2.94 9.13 -18.89
N TYR A 136 -3.29 9.02 -17.60
CA TYR A 136 -2.78 9.91 -16.57
C TYR A 136 -2.37 9.25 -15.25
N SER A 137 -2.65 7.97 -15.07
CA SER A 137 -2.39 7.27 -13.82
C SER A 137 -1.72 5.91 -14.05
N ARG A 138 -0.83 5.51 -13.13
CA ARG A 138 -0.26 4.16 -13.00
C ARG A 138 -0.22 3.76 -11.54
N LEU A 139 -0.49 2.48 -11.28
CA LEU A 139 -0.26 1.85 -9.97
C LEU A 139 0.86 0.81 -10.12
N TYR A 140 1.80 0.84 -9.19
CA TYR A 140 2.88 -0.14 -9.10
C TYR A 140 2.84 -0.84 -7.75
N MET A 141 2.85 -2.17 -7.80
CA MET A 141 2.86 -3.02 -6.61
C MET A 141 4.22 -3.66 -6.46
N LEU A 142 4.91 -3.44 -5.35
CA LEU A 142 6.26 -3.96 -5.10
C LEU A 142 6.22 -5.19 -4.20
N PRO A 143 6.45 -6.41 -4.76
CA PRO A 143 6.49 -7.61 -3.94
C PRO A 143 7.59 -7.56 -2.89
N GLY A 144 7.25 -7.87 -1.62
CA GLY A 144 8.19 -7.93 -0.52
C GLY A 144 8.65 -6.58 0.04
N MET A 145 8.22 -5.46 -0.51
CA MET A 145 8.49 -4.14 0.07
C MET A 145 7.53 -3.88 1.25
N PHE A 146 8.05 -3.26 2.30
CA PHE A 146 7.31 -2.77 3.46
C PHE A 146 6.77 -1.35 3.25
N HIS A 147 6.37 -0.71 4.33
CA HIS A 147 5.86 0.67 4.30
C HIS A 147 6.94 1.65 3.82
N CYS A 148 6.70 2.28 2.67
CA CYS A 148 7.59 3.25 2.01
C CYS A 148 8.99 2.74 1.61
N GLY A 149 9.37 1.52 1.96
CA GLY A 149 10.68 0.93 1.67
C GLY A 149 11.07 -0.17 2.66
N GLY A 150 12.21 -0.80 2.44
CA GLY A 150 12.66 -1.95 3.21
C GLY A 150 11.94 -3.24 2.85
N GLY A 151 12.20 -4.28 3.63
CA GLY A 151 11.67 -5.61 3.37
C GLY A 151 12.67 -6.53 2.65
N PRO A 152 12.27 -7.79 2.34
CA PRO A 152 13.16 -8.80 1.80
C PRO A 152 13.44 -8.69 0.29
N ALA A 153 12.88 -7.71 -0.41
CA ALA A 153 12.95 -7.59 -1.86
C ALA A 153 13.41 -6.20 -2.33
N PRO A 154 13.67 -6.00 -3.63
CA PRO A 154 13.96 -4.67 -4.18
C PRO A 154 12.86 -3.65 -3.86
N ASP A 155 13.25 -2.54 -3.25
CA ASP A 155 12.33 -1.55 -2.68
C ASP A 155 12.55 -0.12 -3.21
N ARG A 156 13.56 0.08 -4.08
CA ARG A 156 13.95 1.41 -4.58
C ARG A 156 13.75 1.51 -6.08
N ALA A 157 13.00 2.53 -6.50
CA ALA A 157 12.86 2.89 -7.91
C ALA A 157 12.98 4.41 -8.08
N ASP A 158 13.35 4.86 -9.28
CA ASP A 158 13.43 6.29 -9.58
C ASP A 158 12.05 6.83 -9.99
N TRP A 159 11.21 7.04 -8.98
CA TRP A 159 9.86 7.57 -9.17
C TRP A 159 9.85 8.98 -9.72
N LEU A 160 10.85 9.80 -9.31
CA LEU A 160 10.92 11.20 -9.74
C LEU A 160 11.25 11.30 -11.22
N GLU A 161 12.23 10.52 -11.69
CA GLU A 161 12.55 10.48 -13.12
C GLU A 161 11.39 9.91 -13.95
N ALA A 162 10.71 8.88 -13.43
CA ALA A 162 9.55 8.30 -14.11
C ALA A 162 8.42 9.31 -14.31
N ILE A 163 8.06 10.07 -13.27
CA ILE A 163 7.00 11.08 -13.38
C ILE A 163 7.45 12.29 -14.23
N ARG A 164 8.72 12.71 -14.11
CA ARG A 164 9.30 13.78 -14.92
C ARG A 164 9.21 13.44 -16.42
N ALA A 165 9.70 12.25 -16.80
CA ALA A 165 9.68 11.82 -18.20
C ALA A 165 8.25 11.71 -18.73
N TRP A 166 7.28 11.31 -17.87
CA TRP A 166 5.89 11.25 -18.28
C TRP A 166 5.28 12.64 -18.51
N VAL A 167 5.57 13.60 -17.63
CA VAL A 167 5.02 14.96 -17.72
C VAL A 167 5.70 15.76 -18.84
N GLU A 168 7.04 15.72 -18.90
CA GLU A 168 7.83 16.58 -19.79
C GLU A 168 8.03 15.99 -21.20
N ASP A 169 8.24 14.67 -21.28
CA ASP A 169 8.57 13.98 -22.53
C ASP A 169 7.38 13.16 -23.08
N GLY A 170 6.23 13.10 -22.38
CA GLY A 170 5.08 12.28 -22.75
C GLY A 170 5.33 10.77 -22.63
N LYS A 171 6.40 10.34 -21.98
CA LYS A 171 6.79 8.93 -21.86
C LYS A 171 6.14 8.29 -20.64
N ALA A 172 4.93 7.72 -20.83
CA ALA A 172 4.27 6.97 -19.79
C ALA A 172 5.15 5.80 -19.31
N PRO A 173 5.33 5.60 -18.00
CA PRO A 173 6.17 4.50 -17.51
C PRO A 173 5.42 3.16 -17.65
N GLU A 174 5.83 2.37 -18.65
CA GLU A 174 5.25 1.03 -18.90
C GLU A 174 5.97 -0.07 -18.11
N ARG A 175 7.17 0.19 -17.66
CA ARG A 175 7.99 -0.70 -16.84
C ARG A 175 9.04 0.11 -16.13
N LEU A 176 9.15 -0.06 -14.83
CA LEU A 176 10.22 0.51 -14.03
C LEU A 176 11.11 -0.61 -13.49
N VAL A 177 12.27 -0.25 -12.94
CA VAL A 177 13.17 -1.20 -12.30
C VAL A 177 13.34 -0.83 -10.83
N SER A 178 13.05 -1.77 -9.94
CA SER A 178 13.38 -1.65 -8.52
C SER A 178 14.73 -2.31 -8.22
N GLN A 179 15.43 -1.74 -7.27
CA GLN A 179 16.75 -2.14 -6.83
C GLN A 179 16.73 -2.51 -5.34
N GLN A 180 17.51 -3.53 -5.00
CA GLN A 180 17.86 -3.85 -3.62
C GLN A 180 19.33 -3.57 -3.42
N LEU A 181 19.66 -2.82 -2.38
CA LEU A 181 21.03 -2.48 -2.05
C LEU A 181 21.52 -3.26 -0.83
N ASP A 182 22.82 -3.58 -0.81
CA ASP A 182 23.49 -4.06 0.39
C ASP A 182 23.78 -2.90 1.36
N GLN A 183 24.38 -3.22 2.50
CA GLN A 183 24.77 -2.24 3.53
C GLN A 183 25.80 -1.20 3.05
N ASN A 184 26.51 -1.48 1.95
CA ASN A 184 27.49 -0.60 1.32
C ASN A 184 26.92 0.21 0.16
N GLY A 185 25.60 0.11 -0.09
CA GLY A 185 24.93 0.80 -1.19
C GLY A 185 25.13 0.16 -2.56
N ARG A 186 25.62 -1.08 -2.65
CA ARG A 186 25.78 -1.80 -3.92
C ARG A 186 24.48 -2.50 -4.30
N ILE A 187 24.13 -2.47 -5.56
CA ILE A 187 22.97 -3.20 -6.08
C ILE A 187 23.27 -4.70 -6.04
N ILE A 188 22.46 -5.45 -5.29
CA ILE A 188 22.55 -6.92 -5.16
C ILE A 188 21.41 -7.66 -5.88
N ARG A 189 20.35 -6.95 -6.21
CA ARG A 189 19.21 -7.50 -6.95
C ARG A 189 18.42 -6.38 -7.62
N THR A 190 17.91 -6.68 -8.81
CA THR A 190 16.96 -5.84 -9.53
C THR A 190 15.69 -6.62 -9.88
N ARG A 191 14.57 -5.92 -10.00
CA ARG A 191 13.28 -6.49 -10.46
C ARG A 191 12.54 -5.48 -11.31
N PRO A 192 11.86 -5.90 -12.38
CA PRO A 192 10.92 -5.02 -13.02
C PRO A 192 9.72 -4.81 -12.12
N ILE A 193 9.22 -3.58 -12.11
CA ILE A 193 7.94 -3.23 -11.54
C ILE A 193 7.01 -2.96 -12.71
N CYS A 194 5.92 -3.71 -12.78
CA CYS A 194 4.95 -3.65 -13.87
C CYS A 194 3.73 -2.82 -13.45
N PRO A 195 3.12 -2.06 -14.36
CA PRO A 195 1.87 -1.40 -14.07
C PRO A 195 0.80 -2.43 -13.69
N TYR A 196 0.14 -2.22 -12.55
CA TYR A 196 -0.97 -3.08 -12.15
C TYR A 196 -2.09 -3.09 -13.23
N PRO A 197 -2.71 -4.24 -13.54
CA PRO A 197 -2.64 -5.53 -12.84
C PRO A 197 -1.51 -6.47 -13.31
N GLN A 198 -0.61 -6.04 -14.18
CA GLN A 198 0.50 -6.86 -14.65
C GLN A 198 1.47 -7.21 -13.50
N THR A 199 2.13 -8.35 -13.64
CA THR A 199 3.13 -8.83 -12.69
C THR A 199 4.43 -9.19 -13.39
N ALA A 200 5.55 -9.09 -12.64
CA ALA A 200 6.85 -9.55 -13.13
C ALA A 200 6.91 -11.09 -13.14
N SER A 201 7.10 -11.66 -14.31
CA SER A 201 7.19 -13.11 -14.48
C SER A 201 8.58 -13.51 -14.96
N TYR A 202 9.22 -14.45 -14.25
CA TYR A 202 10.52 -14.99 -14.64
C TYR A 202 10.42 -15.75 -15.98
N LYS A 203 11.38 -15.52 -16.88
CA LYS A 203 11.43 -16.14 -18.22
C LYS A 203 11.83 -17.62 -18.22
N GLY A 204 12.28 -18.14 -17.06
CA GLY A 204 12.80 -19.49 -16.94
C GLY A 204 14.29 -19.62 -17.30
N ALA A 205 14.96 -18.52 -17.66
CA ALA A 205 16.38 -18.47 -18.00
C ALA A 205 16.98 -17.11 -17.61
N GLY A 206 18.29 -17.07 -17.40
CA GLY A 206 19.05 -15.89 -16.96
C GLY A 206 19.20 -15.81 -15.44
N ASP A 207 19.89 -14.78 -14.96
CA ASP A 207 20.10 -14.56 -13.53
C ASP A 207 18.77 -14.17 -12.85
N PRO A 208 18.28 -14.95 -11.88
CA PRO A 208 17.07 -14.58 -11.14
C PRO A 208 17.23 -13.32 -10.27
N ASN A 209 18.41 -12.75 -10.12
CA ASN A 209 18.63 -11.46 -9.46
C ASN A 209 18.67 -10.28 -10.43
N ASP A 210 18.60 -10.53 -11.72
CA ASP A 210 18.62 -9.49 -12.76
C ASP A 210 17.21 -9.27 -13.34
N GLU A 211 16.81 -8.02 -13.46
CA GLU A 211 15.51 -7.61 -13.97
C GLU A 211 15.29 -8.02 -15.44
N SER A 212 16.39 -8.15 -16.23
CA SER A 212 16.32 -8.57 -17.63
C SER A 212 15.83 -10.02 -17.80
N SER A 213 15.88 -10.83 -16.73
CA SER A 213 15.35 -12.20 -16.70
C SER A 213 13.84 -12.31 -16.52
N PHE A 214 13.13 -11.18 -16.49
CA PHE A 214 11.69 -11.10 -16.26
C PHE A 214 10.96 -10.34 -17.37
N ILE A 215 9.68 -10.61 -17.50
CA ILE A 215 8.74 -9.86 -18.35
C ILE A 215 7.52 -9.43 -17.53
N CYS A 216 6.90 -8.32 -17.91
CA CYS A 216 5.59 -7.94 -17.43
C CYS A 216 4.50 -8.69 -18.20
N LYS A 217 3.58 -9.35 -17.49
CA LYS A 217 2.43 -10.04 -18.08
C LYS A 217 1.24 -10.07 -17.14
#